data_53f6e782a91b6547b3a1ddbb1bea45a3
#
_entry.id   53f6e782a91b6547b3a1ddbb1bea45a3
#
_cell.length_a   1.000
_cell.length_b   1.000
_cell.length_c   1.000
_cell.angle_alpha   90.00
_cell.angle_beta   90.00
_cell.angle_gamma   90.00
#
_symmetry.space_group_name_H-M   'P 1'
#
loop_
_entity.id
_entity.type
_entity.pdbx_description
1 polymer ?
#
loop_
_entity_poly.entity_id
_entity_poly.type
_entity_poly.pdbx_seq_one_letter_code
_entity_poly.pdbx_strand_id
1 'polypeptide(L)'
;RGISRSRAEKKLKTRRKHGTSAGSKKGKKTARVGKKEVYVRKTKAMRRHLKILKARNEISRETFWALYKKIKGGNVRSLSHLRDLAKQAKMHK
;
A
#
# COMPACT_ATOMS: atom_id res chain seq x y z
N ARG A 1 -12.14 15.92 -21.69
CA ARG A 1 -12.11 14.74 -22.54
C ARG A 1 -10.69 14.17 -22.57
N GLY A 2 -10.57 12.86 -22.49
CA GLY A 2 -9.28 12.19 -22.44
C GLY A 2 -8.52 12.22 -23.76
N ILE A 3 -7.20 12.08 -23.66
CA ILE A 3 -6.33 11.92 -24.81
C ILE A 3 -6.40 10.47 -25.27
N SER A 4 -6.28 10.21 -26.59
CA SER A 4 -6.26 8.85 -27.09
C SER A 4 -5.08 8.06 -26.50
N ARG A 5 -5.25 6.76 -26.28
CA ARG A 5 -4.20 5.92 -25.66
C ARG A 5 -2.90 5.92 -26.46
N SER A 6 -3.00 5.88 -27.78
CA SER A 6 -1.81 5.89 -28.64
C SER A 6 -1.01 7.18 -28.50
N ARG A 7 -1.67 8.31 -28.41
CA ARG A 7 -1.02 9.61 -28.21
C ARG A 7 -0.39 9.72 -26.81
N ALA A 8 -1.09 9.21 -25.78
CA ALA A 8 -0.58 9.22 -24.42
C ALA A 8 0.68 8.37 -24.30
N GLU A 9 0.69 7.19 -24.92
CA GLU A 9 1.85 6.30 -24.92
C GLU A 9 3.03 6.93 -25.66
N LYS A 10 2.78 7.62 -26.78
CA LYS A 10 3.80 8.32 -27.53
C LYS A 10 4.44 9.43 -26.71
N LYS A 11 3.63 10.20 -25.98
CA LYS A 11 4.11 11.24 -25.06
C LYS A 11 4.98 10.66 -23.96
N LEU A 12 4.56 9.53 -23.37
CA LEU A 12 5.33 8.87 -22.32
C LEU A 12 6.68 8.39 -22.82
N LYS A 13 6.73 7.80 -24.02
CA LYS A 13 7.98 7.36 -24.63
C LYS A 13 8.93 8.55 -24.86
N THR A 14 8.40 9.67 -25.35
CA THR A 14 9.18 10.89 -25.59
C THR A 14 9.73 11.43 -24.28
N ARG A 15 8.94 11.49 -23.23
CA ARG A 15 9.37 11.93 -21.89
C ARG A 15 10.50 11.06 -21.34
N ARG A 16 10.40 9.75 -21.51
CA ARG A 16 11.44 8.82 -21.05
C ARG A 16 12.77 9.06 -21.77
N LYS A 17 12.72 9.32 -23.08
CA LYS A 17 13.92 9.66 -23.87
C LYS A 17 14.61 10.92 -23.37
N HIS A 18 13.83 11.91 -22.97
CA HIS A 18 14.38 13.19 -22.50
C HIS A 18 14.79 13.21 -21.04
N GLY A 19 14.61 12.09 -20.34
CA GLY A 19 15.03 11.99 -18.94
C GLY A 19 14.25 12.87 -17.97
N THR A 20 13.00 13.21 -18.31
CA THR A 20 12.15 14.06 -17.47
C THR A 20 11.19 13.27 -16.57
N SER A 21 11.33 11.97 -16.53
CA SER A 21 10.48 11.11 -15.71
C SER A 21 10.88 11.13 -14.23
N ALA A 22 10.07 10.49 -13.39
CA ALA A 22 10.25 10.49 -11.93
C ALA A 22 11.65 10.06 -11.48
N GLY A 23 12.30 9.16 -12.22
CA GLY A 23 13.62 8.66 -11.85
C GLY A 23 14.75 9.67 -12.02
N SER A 24 14.54 10.72 -12.80
CA SER A 24 15.56 11.74 -13.06
C SER A 24 15.51 12.93 -12.11
N LYS A 25 14.48 13.03 -11.29
CA LYS A 25 14.31 14.14 -10.35
C LYS A 25 15.28 14.03 -9.18
N LYS A 26 15.97 15.13 -8.89
CA LYS A 26 16.88 15.22 -7.75
C LYS A 26 16.08 15.59 -6.50
N GLY A 27 16.49 15.03 -5.37
CA GLY A 27 15.84 15.28 -4.08
C GLY A 27 15.75 14.02 -3.23
N LYS A 28 15.37 14.19 -1.98
CA LYS A 28 15.18 13.07 -1.08
C LYS A 28 14.00 12.22 -1.52
N LYS A 29 14.06 10.92 -1.25
CA LYS A 29 12.99 9.99 -1.59
C LYS A 29 11.63 10.45 -1.02
N THR A 30 11.62 11.01 0.18
CA THR A 30 10.40 11.50 0.82
C THR A 30 9.75 12.66 0.05
N ALA A 31 10.57 13.51 -0.60
CA ALA A 31 10.07 14.62 -1.39
C ALA A 31 9.49 14.18 -2.75
N ARG A 32 9.99 13.04 -3.27
CA ARG A 32 9.56 12.52 -4.58
C ARG A 32 8.35 11.58 -4.50
N VAL A 33 8.09 11.01 -3.33
CA VAL A 33 6.99 10.05 -3.13
C VAL A 33 5.78 10.78 -2.59
N GLY A 34 4.64 10.68 -3.29
CA GLY A 34 3.38 11.30 -2.85
C GLY A 34 2.74 10.57 -1.69
N LYS A 35 1.88 11.28 -0.96
CA LYS A 35 1.15 10.71 0.18
C LYS A 35 0.33 9.48 -0.22
N LYS A 36 -0.28 9.51 -1.40
CA LYS A 36 -1.06 8.39 -1.91
C LYS A 36 -0.22 7.14 -2.10
N GLU A 37 0.99 7.28 -2.65
CA GLU A 37 1.89 6.14 -2.86
C GLU A 37 2.31 5.50 -1.55
N VAL A 38 2.64 6.31 -0.55
CA VAL A 38 3.01 5.83 0.78
C VAL A 38 1.85 5.05 1.40
N TYR A 39 0.64 5.61 1.33
CA TYR A 39 -0.56 4.95 1.85
C TYR A 39 -0.80 3.61 1.16
N VAL A 40 -0.73 3.59 -0.18
CA VAL A 40 -0.96 2.37 -0.97
C VAL A 40 0.04 1.28 -0.62
N ARG A 41 1.33 1.62 -0.52
CA ARG A 41 2.38 0.66 -0.16
C ARG A 41 2.14 0.05 1.22
N LYS A 42 1.86 0.88 2.22
CA LYS A 42 1.57 0.42 3.58
C LYS A 42 0.35 -0.49 3.62
N THR A 43 -0.72 -0.07 2.95
CA THR A 43 -1.98 -0.82 2.92
C THR A 43 -1.80 -2.18 2.26
N LYS A 44 -1.09 -2.23 1.14
CA LYS A 44 -0.82 -3.50 0.44
C LYS A 44 -0.02 -4.46 1.31
N ALA A 45 1.01 -3.96 1.98
CA ALA A 45 1.86 -4.79 2.85
C ALA A 45 1.04 -5.35 4.02
N MET A 46 0.23 -4.53 4.66
CA MET A 46 -0.61 -4.95 5.79
C MET A 46 -1.68 -5.96 5.37
N ARG A 47 -2.33 -5.72 4.24
CA ARG A 47 -3.34 -6.66 3.71
C ARG A 47 -2.73 -8.00 3.36
N ARG A 48 -1.53 -8.00 2.79
CA ARG A 48 -0.78 -9.23 2.47
C ARG A 48 -0.49 -10.02 3.75
N HIS A 49 -0.03 -9.33 4.78
CA HIS A 49 0.26 -9.96 6.07
C HIS A 49 -1.01 -10.58 6.70
N LEU A 50 -2.15 -9.87 6.63
CA LEU A 50 -3.43 -10.40 7.10
C LEU A 50 -3.83 -11.68 6.37
N LYS A 51 -3.64 -11.73 5.07
CA LYS A 51 -3.95 -12.91 4.27
C LYS A 51 -3.10 -14.11 4.70
N ILE A 52 -1.82 -13.87 5.00
CA ILE A 52 -0.90 -14.90 5.48
C ILE A 52 -1.36 -15.42 6.84
N LEU A 53 -1.71 -14.53 7.77
CA LEU A 53 -2.20 -14.91 9.10
C LEU A 53 -3.48 -15.72 9.01
N LYS A 54 -4.39 -15.35 8.12
CA LYS A 54 -5.63 -16.08 7.90
C LYS A 54 -5.36 -17.48 7.34
N ALA A 55 -4.45 -17.58 6.37
CA ALA A 55 -4.08 -18.86 5.75
C ALA A 55 -3.44 -19.80 6.74
N ARG A 56 -2.70 -19.28 7.73
CA ARG A 56 -2.06 -20.06 8.79
C ARG A 56 -2.99 -20.37 9.96
N ASN A 57 -4.25 -19.92 9.89
CA ASN A 57 -5.23 -20.06 10.94
C ASN A 57 -4.82 -19.41 12.27
N GLU A 58 -3.96 -18.40 12.22
CA GLU A 58 -3.56 -17.64 13.42
C GLU A 58 -4.62 -16.64 13.85
N ILE A 59 -5.48 -16.20 12.92
CA ILE A 59 -6.60 -15.32 13.22
C ILE A 59 -7.89 -15.90 12.63
N SER A 60 -9.02 -15.58 13.27
CA SER A 60 -10.33 -15.99 12.77
C SER A 60 -10.78 -15.08 11.62
N ARG A 61 -11.78 -15.54 10.87
CA ARG A 61 -12.38 -14.75 9.78
C ARG A 61 -12.91 -13.41 10.27
N GLU A 62 -13.53 -13.39 11.43
CA GLU A 62 -14.08 -12.17 12.02
C GLU A 62 -12.97 -11.19 12.37
N THR A 63 -11.90 -11.67 12.98
CA THR A 63 -10.72 -10.87 13.30
C THR A 63 -10.08 -10.32 12.03
N PHE A 64 -9.98 -11.14 10.99
CA PHE A 64 -9.44 -10.72 9.70
C PHE A 64 -10.21 -9.50 9.15
N TRP A 65 -11.54 -9.59 9.12
CA TRP A 65 -12.35 -8.49 8.60
C TRP A 65 -12.30 -7.25 9.47
N ALA A 66 -12.26 -7.43 10.79
CA ALA A 66 -12.14 -6.30 11.71
C ALA A 66 -10.83 -5.54 11.49
N LEU A 67 -9.73 -6.26 11.38
CA LEU A 67 -8.41 -5.65 11.12
C LEU A 67 -8.34 -5.04 9.72
N TYR A 68 -8.94 -5.67 8.73
CA TYR A 68 -9.00 -5.16 7.37
C TYR A 68 -9.68 -3.79 7.32
N LYS A 69 -10.80 -3.64 8.02
CA LYS A 69 -11.51 -2.36 8.10
C LYS A 69 -10.68 -1.29 8.79
N LYS A 70 -9.96 -1.65 9.84
CA LYS A 70 -9.07 -0.72 10.54
C LYS A 70 -7.94 -0.24 9.64
N ILE A 71 -7.38 -1.13 8.83
CA ILE A 71 -6.34 -0.76 7.86
C ILE A 71 -6.89 0.24 6.84
N LYS A 72 -8.05 -0.03 6.31
CA LYS A 72 -8.71 0.85 5.33
C LYS A 72 -8.98 2.24 5.93
N GLY A 73 -9.36 2.29 7.20
CA GLY A 73 -9.65 3.54 7.90
C GLY A 73 -8.41 4.30 8.37
N GLY A 74 -7.22 3.76 8.13
CA GLY A 74 -5.97 4.43 8.54
C GLY A 74 -5.64 4.31 10.01
N ASN A 75 -6.30 3.41 10.74
CA ASN A 75 -6.09 3.23 12.18
C ASN A 75 -4.90 2.35 12.51
N VAL A 76 -4.30 1.70 11.51
CA VAL A 76 -3.12 0.86 11.69
C VAL A 76 -1.93 1.56 11.03
N ARG A 77 -0.92 1.91 11.84
CA ARG A 77 0.22 2.71 11.39
C ARG A 77 1.29 1.92 10.66
N SER A 78 1.53 0.69 11.07
CA SER A 78 2.62 -0.11 10.53
C SER A 78 2.35 -1.60 10.68
N LEU A 79 3.22 -2.43 10.08
CA LEU A 79 3.16 -3.88 10.24
C LEU A 79 3.33 -4.30 11.69
N SER A 80 4.21 -3.63 12.43
CA SER A 80 4.41 -3.90 13.86
C SER A 80 3.13 -3.69 14.64
N HIS A 81 2.45 -2.57 14.38
CA HIS A 81 1.16 -2.26 15.01
C HIS A 81 0.11 -3.33 14.67
N LEU A 82 0.07 -3.76 13.41
CA LEU A 82 -0.84 -4.81 12.97
C LEU A 82 -0.57 -6.13 13.69
N ARG A 83 0.71 -6.50 13.84
CA ARG A 83 1.09 -7.71 14.56
C ARG A 83 0.65 -7.67 16.01
N ASP A 84 0.80 -6.50 16.66
CA ASP A 84 0.36 -6.31 18.05
C ASP A 84 -1.15 -6.46 18.17
N LEU A 85 -1.91 -5.88 17.25
CA LEU A 85 -3.37 -6.00 17.24
C LEU A 85 -3.80 -7.46 17.03
N ALA A 86 -3.11 -8.19 16.15
CA ALA A 86 -3.40 -9.59 15.89
C ALA A 86 -3.12 -10.45 17.12
N LYS A 87 -2.03 -10.18 17.85
CA LYS A 87 -1.70 -10.87 19.10
C LYS A 87 -2.75 -10.60 20.16
N GLN A 88 -3.19 -9.36 20.31
CA GLN A 88 -4.25 -9.00 21.26
C GLN A 88 -5.54 -9.73 20.97
N ALA A 89 -5.94 -9.79 19.70
CA ALA A 89 -7.15 -10.53 19.29
C ALA A 89 -7.02 -12.02 19.60
N LYS A 90 -5.82 -12.60 19.40
CA LYS A 90 -5.56 -14.00 19.70
C LYS A 90 -5.63 -14.28 21.21
N MET A 91 -5.15 -13.36 22.03
CA MET A 91 -5.16 -13.50 23.49
C MET A 91 -6.57 -13.41 24.09
N HIS A 92 -7.49 -12.73 23.41
CA HIS A 92 -8.87 -12.53 23.89
C HIS A 92 -9.85 -13.61 23.44
N LYS A 93 -9.37 -14.67 22.82
CA LYS A 93 -10.23 -15.80 22.44
C LYS A 93 -10.53 -16.71 23.63
#